data_97ae49be81d35b031f567d24bfce19d5
#
_entry.id   97ae49be81d35b031f567d24bfce19d5
#
_cell.length_a   1.000
_cell.length_b   1.000
_cell.length_c   1.000
_cell.angle_alpha   90.00
_cell.angle_beta   90.00
_cell.angle_gamma   90.00
#
_symmetry.space_group_name_H-M   'P 1'
#
loop_
_entity.id
_entity.type
_entity.pdbx_description
1 polymer ?
#
loop_
_entity_poly.entity_id
_entity_poly.type
_entity_poly.pdbx_seq_one_letter_code
_entity_poly.pdbx_strand_id
1 'polypeptide(L)'
;MSVVQPYSKLRKDLAARDRSLREKVVSLEEAASFVRDEDSVGIGGSTMSRTPMGLIWAVIRAKRKKLSCSRSIVSSDGDLLFGSGTCDHMITSWFSQSILWGISKVMRHYVETGKARYDEWSHMAIGMRFRAGAMGVPFMPIRSMLGSDVLKQRPDTVEMDCPFTKEKLLLIPALNPDVALIHVQRCDAYGNAQIDGLPFVDIDLAMAANKVILSTEQLVSNDQIRRAPDRTRIPFFAVDAVVELPFGCAPHECYGVYEPMIRHMQNYVGLVNKDPVKGMQEYLDRFVYAPSSWTEFLSLIGVEELLDSARAGRSIYDA
;
A
#
# COMPACT_ATOMS: atom_id res chain seq x y z
N MET A 1 17.74 -9.25 5.06
CA MET A 1 17.05 -10.10 6.06
C MET A 1 16.07 -9.20 6.77
N SER A 2 14.77 -9.45 6.66
CA SER A 2 13.80 -8.75 7.52
C SER A 2 14.10 -9.20 8.96
N VAL A 3 14.66 -8.30 9.76
CA VAL A 3 14.94 -8.60 11.17
C VAL A 3 13.60 -8.68 11.86
N VAL A 4 13.14 -9.91 12.18
CA VAL A 4 11.97 -10.11 13.01
C VAL A 4 12.24 -9.47 14.36
N GLN A 5 11.45 -8.46 14.74
CA GLN A 5 11.66 -7.76 15.99
C GLN A 5 11.27 -8.67 17.18
N PRO A 6 12.02 -8.66 18.28
CA PRO A 6 11.62 -9.37 19.49
C PRO A 6 10.24 -8.89 19.96
N TYR A 7 9.38 -9.82 20.34
CA TYR A 7 8.03 -9.52 20.83
C TYR A 7 8.01 -8.49 21.97
N SER A 8 8.98 -8.56 22.87
CA SER A 8 9.12 -7.60 24.00
C SER A 8 9.38 -6.16 23.52
N LYS A 9 10.12 -5.99 22.41
CA LYS A 9 10.35 -4.68 21.80
C LYS A 9 9.08 -4.16 21.12
N LEU A 10 8.41 -4.98 20.30
CA LEU A 10 7.14 -4.63 19.68
C LEU A 10 6.10 -4.18 20.72
N ARG A 11 5.98 -4.87 21.83
CA ARG A 11 5.05 -4.48 22.89
C ARG A 11 5.39 -3.14 23.53
N LYS A 12 6.68 -2.85 23.74
CA LYS A 12 7.12 -1.56 24.27
C LYS A 12 6.81 -0.42 23.31
N ASP A 13 7.11 -0.61 22.04
CA ASP A 13 6.85 0.39 20.99
C ASP A 13 5.35 0.67 20.85
N LEU A 14 4.52 -0.38 20.84
CA LEU A 14 3.06 -0.24 20.81
C LEU A 14 2.48 0.39 22.08
N ALA A 15 3.06 0.10 23.25
CA ALA A 15 2.63 0.69 24.51
C ALA A 15 3.01 2.18 24.64
N ALA A 16 4.12 2.58 24.02
CA ALA A 16 4.58 3.97 24.00
C ALA A 16 3.82 4.85 22.97
N ARG A 17 3.01 4.25 22.12
CA ARG A 17 2.26 4.96 21.08
C ARG A 17 1.20 5.87 21.69
N ASP A 18 1.14 7.12 21.23
CA ASP A 18 0.06 8.05 21.58
C ASP A 18 -1.26 7.58 20.96
N ARG A 19 -2.17 7.12 21.83
CA ARG A 19 -3.52 6.64 21.47
C ARG A 19 -4.62 7.62 21.87
N SER A 20 -4.26 8.85 22.20
CA SER A 20 -5.22 9.87 22.59
C SER A 20 -6.15 10.24 21.43
N LEU A 21 -7.36 10.65 21.78
CA LEU A 21 -8.30 11.20 20.81
C LEU A 21 -7.92 12.64 20.50
N ARG A 22 -7.18 12.87 19.44
CA ARG A 22 -6.75 14.18 18.95
C ARG A 22 -6.96 14.31 17.46
N GLU A 23 -7.09 15.51 16.98
CA GLU A 23 -7.10 15.78 15.53
C GLU A 23 -5.74 15.42 14.90
N LYS A 24 -5.78 14.80 13.72
CA LYS A 24 -4.63 14.26 13.00
C LYS A 24 -4.57 14.69 11.55
N VAL A 25 -5.42 15.67 11.18
CA VAL A 25 -5.44 16.20 9.82
C VAL A 25 -4.15 16.99 9.57
N VAL A 26 -3.46 16.63 8.50
CA VAL A 26 -2.18 17.25 8.09
C VAL A 26 -2.18 17.48 6.58
N SER A 27 -1.24 18.28 6.10
CA SER A 27 -1.01 18.45 4.65
C SER A 27 -0.40 17.17 4.03
N LEU A 28 -0.49 17.06 2.71
CA LEU A 28 0.11 15.94 1.98
C LEU A 28 1.64 15.92 2.14
N GLU A 29 2.28 17.07 2.15
CA GLU A 29 3.71 17.24 2.35
C GLU A 29 4.13 16.85 3.77
N GLU A 30 3.36 17.26 4.77
CA GLU A 30 3.59 16.85 6.15
C GLU A 30 3.44 15.35 6.32
N ALA A 31 2.43 14.75 5.72
CA ALA A 31 2.23 13.30 5.71
C ALA A 31 3.45 12.55 5.14
N ALA A 32 4.01 13.03 4.03
CA ALA A 32 5.22 12.45 3.44
C ALA A 32 6.45 12.56 4.35
N SER A 33 6.50 13.52 5.27
CA SER A 33 7.61 13.70 6.22
C SER A 33 7.68 12.61 7.29
N PHE A 34 6.59 11.89 7.53
CA PHE A 34 6.57 10.74 8.44
C PHE A 34 7.37 9.55 7.94
N VAL A 35 7.57 9.45 6.61
CA VAL A 35 8.42 8.43 5.98
C VAL A 35 9.85 8.94 5.95
N ARG A 36 10.80 8.12 6.37
CA ARG A 36 12.25 8.40 6.39
C ARG A 36 12.97 7.51 5.41
N ASP A 37 14.19 7.88 5.06
CA ASP A 37 15.05 6.98 4.30
C ASP A 37 15.27 5.67 5.05
N GLU A 38 15.34 4.58 4.32
CA GLU A 38 15.55 3.21 4.82
C GLU A 38 14.35 2.61 5.61
N ASP A 39 13.23 3.35 5.76
CA ASP A 39 12.02 2.80 6.40
C ASP A 39 11.48 1.60 5.63
N SER A 40 10.88 0.68 6.38
CA SER A 40 9.97 -0.32 5.83
C SER A 40 8.56 0.29 5.71
N VAL A 41 8.01 0.28 4.50
CA VAL A 41 6.73 0.90 4.19
C VAL A 41 5.72 -0.14 3.73
N GLY A 42 4.62 -0.29 4.48
CA GLY A 42 3.47 -1.09 4.08
C GLY A 42 2.50 -0.26 3.25
N ILE A 43 2.05 -0.79 2.12
CA ILE A 43 1.14 -0.10 1.20
C ILE A 43 -0.20 -0.84 1.17
N GLY A 44 -1.27 -0.12 1.47
CA GLY A 44 -2.64 -0.63 1.50
C GLY A 44 -3.25 -0.85 0.11
N GLY A 45 -4.49 -1.33 0.11
CA GLY A 45 -5.20 -1.72 -1.09
C GLY A 45 -4.60 -2.97 -1.75
N SER A 46 -5.08 -3.28 -2.96
CA SER A 46 -4.60 -4.43 -3.75
C SER A 46 -4.76 -4.16 -5.23
N THR A 47 -3.80 -4.55 -6.04
CA THR A 47 -3.78 -4.22 -7.48
C THR A 47 -3.96 -2.72 -7.72
N MET A 48 -5.03 -2.33 -8.42
CA MET A 48 -5.41 -0.93 -8.62
C MET A 48 -6.48 -0.43 -7.64
N SER A 49 -6.96 -1.30 -6.72
CA SER A 49 -8.04 -0.91 -5.81
C SER A 49 -7.47 -0.25 -4.54
N ARG A 50 -7.93 0.94 -4.26
CA ARG A 50 -7.58 1.78 -3.10
C ARG A 50 -6.06 1.92 -2.86
N THR A 51 -5.28 1.93 -3.95
CA THR A 51 -3.85 2.24 -3.87
C THR A 51 -3.67 3.69 -3.40
N PRO A 52 -2.90 3.98 -2.36
CA PRO A 52 -2.69 5.34 -1.86
C PRO A 52 -1.73 6.14 -2.75
N MET A 53 -2.10 6.31 -4.05
CA MET A 53 -1.23 6.90 -5.07
C MET A 53 -0.77 8.31 -4.73
N GLY A 54 -1.66 9.14 -4.17
CA GLY A 54 -1.29 10.48 -3.76
C GLY A 54 -0.28 10.54 -2.62
N LEU A 55 -0.36 9.61 -1.65
CA LEU A 55 0.67 9.48 -0.62
C LEU A 55 2.00 8.99 -1.21
N ILE A 56 1.97 8.01 -2.13
CA ILE A 56 3.16 7.51 -2.83
C ILE A 56 3.79 8.64 -3.66
N TRP A 57 2.98 9.40 -4.39
CA TRP A 57 3.41 10.57 -5.15
C TRP A 57 4.16 11.58 -4.27
N ALA A 58 3.62 11.87 -3.08
CA ALA A 58 4.25 12.80 -2.13
C ALA A 58 5.56 12.25 -1.56
N VAL A 59 5.63 10.96 -1.23
CA VAL A 59 6.85 10.31 -0.75
C VAL A 59 7.97 10.34 -1.81
N ILE A 60 7.63 10.10 -3.10
CA ILE A 60 8.58 10.22 -4.21
C ILE A 60 9.09 11.66 -4.33
N ARG A 61 8.20 12.65 -4.27
CA ARG A 61 8.57 14.09 -4.32
C ARG A 61 9.42 14.53 -3.13
N ALA A 62 9.21 13.93 -1.97
CA ALA A 62 10.05 14.14 -0.79
C ALA A 62 11.46 13.50 -0.95
N LYS A 63 11.73 12.86 -2.11
CA LYS A 63 13.01 12.24 -2.48
C LYS A 63 13.51 11.21 -1.47
N ARG A 64 12.58 10.46 -0.86
CA ARG A 64 12.94 9.37 0.05
C ARG A 64 13.66 8.27 -0.72
N LYS A 65 14.59 7.57 -0.05
CA LYS A 65 15.48 6.59 -0.68
C LYS A 65 15.59 5.32 0.14
N LYS A 66 15.91 4.23 -0.55
CA LYS A 66 16.19 2.92 0.05
C LYS A 66 15.03 2.37 0.87
N LEU A 67 13.80 2.68 0.49
CA LEU A 67 12.65 2.11 1.18
C LEU A 67 12.53 0.62 0.88
N SER A 68 12.11 -0.15 1.90
CA SER A 68 11.66 -1.53 1.75
C SER A 68 10.14 -1.54 1.73
N CYS A 69 9.54 -1.64 0.55
CA CYS A 69 8.09 -1.58 0.41
C CYS A 69 7.45 -2.97 0.47
N SER A 70 6.32 -3.09 1.14
CA SER A 70 5.56 -4.34 1.25
C SER A 70 4.09 -4.12 0.90
N ARG A 71 3.54 -4.99 0.03
CA ARG A 71 2.15 -4.91 -0.43
C ARG A 71 1.65 -6.28 -0.88
N SER A 72 0.35 -6.55 -0.77
CA SER A 72 -0.18 -7.85 -1.18
C SER A 72 -0.03 -8.11 -2.68
N ILE A 73 -0.51 -7.19 -3.51
CA ILE A 73 -0.36 -7.21 -4.98
C ILE A 73 0.00 -5.81 -5.44
N VAL A 74 1.11 -5.66 -6.14
CA VAL A 74 1.69 -4.42 -6.62
C VAL A 74 1.31 -4.19 -8.08
N SER A 75 1.07 -2.93 -8.44
CA SER A 75 0.80 -2.48 -9.82
C SER A 75 1.76 -1.34 -10.20
N SER A 76 1.27 -0.32 -10.91
CA SER A 76 2.11 0.82 -11.34
C SER A 76 2.68 1.64 -10.18
N ASP A 77 2.12 1.54 -8.98
CA ASP A 77 2.69 2.09 -7.76
C ASP A 77 4.13 1.59 -7.50
N GLY A 78 4.35 0.29 -7.68
CA GLY A 78 5.69 -0.28 -7.55
C GLY A 78 6.64 0.14 -8.66
N ASP A 79 6.13 0.29 -9.89
CA ASP A 79 6.91 0.80 -11.01
C ASP A 79 7.42 2.23 -10.72
N LEU A 80 6.55 3.11 -10.19
CA LEU A 80 6.92 4.47 -9.79
C LEU A 80 7.96 4.47 -8.67
N LEU A 81 7.79 3.61 -7.67
CA LEU A 81 8.71 3.48 -6.54
C LEU A 81 10.09 2.99 -6.98
N PHE A 82 10.16 2.02 -7.90
CA PHE A 82 11.43 1.56 -8.46
C PHE A 82 12.04 2.61 -9.40
N GLY A 83 11.25 3.14 -10.32
CA GLY A 83 11.70 4.08 -11.33
C GLY A 83 12.22 5.39 -10.76
N SER A 84 11.65 5.88 -9.67
CA SER A 84 12.12 7.07 -8.95
C SER A 84 13.35 6.82 -8.07
N GLY A 85 13.74 5.56 -7.88
CA GLY A 85 14.78 5.18 -6.92
C GLY A 85 14.41 5.37 -5.46
N THR A 86 13.11 5.50 -5.17
CA THR A 86 12.59 5.64 -3.80
C THR A 86 12.61 4.30 -3.07
N CYS A 87 12.25 3.22 -3.74
CA CYS A 87 12.28 1.85 -3.22
C CYS A 87 13.32 1.03 -3.96
N ASP A 88 14.11 0.25 -3.24
CA ASP A 88 15.06 -0.71 -3.79
C ASP A 88 14.78 -2.16 -3.36
N HIS A 89 13.74 -2.37 -2.55
CA HIS A 89 13.32 -3.68 -2.09
C HIS A 89 11.79 -3.80 -2.01
N MET A 90 11.20 -4.69 -2.81
CA MET A 90 9.76 -4.97 -2.81
C MET A 90 9.46 -6.36 -2.26
N ILE A 91 8.56 -6.43 -1.29
CA ILE A 91 8.06 -7.66 -0.66
C ILE A 91 6.59 -7.81 -1.06
N THR A 92 6.28 -8.77 -1.93
CA THR A 92 4.91 -8.92 -2.46
C THR A 92 4.65 -10.33 -2.98
N SER A 93 3.38 -10.61 -3.32
CA SER A 93 3.01 -11.87 -3.95
C SER A 93 2.93 -11.78 -5.48
N TRP A 94 2.65 -10.61 -6.00
CA TRP A 94 2.49 -10.38 -7.42
C TRP A 94 2.82 -8.93 -7.78
N PHE A 95 3.52 -8.75 -8.90
CA PHE A 95 3.87 -7.44 -9.42
C PHE A 95 3.57 -7.39 -10.92
N SER A 96 2.54 -6.66 -11.29
CA SER A 96 2.10 -6.53 -12.69
C SER A 96 1.54 -5.15 -12.97
N GLN A 97 1.36 -4.83 -14.26
CA GLN A 97 0.63 -3.64 -14.69
C GLN A 97 -0.88 -3.92 -14.79
N SER A 98 -1.48 -4.60 -13.78
CA SER A 98 -2.82 -5.14 -13.81
C SER A 98 -2.97 -6.38 -14.73
N ILE A 99 -4.10 -7.08 -14.58
CA ILE A 99 -4.46 -8.22 -15.44
C ILE A 99 -4.52 -7.82 -16.93
N LEU A 100 -4.89 -6.56 -17.21
CA LEU A 100 -5.07 -6.06 -18.56
C LEU A 100 -3.77 -5.95 -19.36
N TRP A 101 -2.64 -5.67 -18.71
CA TRP A 101 -1.38 -5.36 -19.38
C TRP A 101 -0.22 -6.30 -19.03
N GLY A 102 -0.44 -7.25 -18.10
CA GLY A 102 0.50 -8.31 -17.76
C GLY A 102 1.65 -7.85 -16.86
N ILE A 103 2.78 -8.55 -16.94
CA ILE A 103 3.95 -8.33 -16.05
C ILE A 103 4.60 -6.99 -16.36
N SER A 104 4.94 -6.22 -15.31
CA SER A 104 5.64 -4.96 -15.44
C SER A 104 7.03 -5.13 -16.08
N LYS A 105 7.29 -4.37 -17.15
CA LYS A 105 8.62 -4.29 -17.75
C LYS A 105 9.58 -3.44 -16.92
N VAL A 106 9.07 -2.48 -16.15
CA VAL A 106 9.87 -1.68 -15.22
C VAL A 106 10.40 -2.58 -14.11
N MET A 107 9.51 -3.29 -13.40
CA MET A 107 9.90 -4.25 -12.37
C MET A 107 10.95 -5.24 -12.90
N ARG A 108 10.66 -5.87 -14.05
CA ARG A 108 11.57 -6.83 -14.66
C ARG A 108 12.95 -6.22 -14.90
N HIS A 109 13.02 -5.02 -15.50
CA HIS A 109 14.29 -4.34 -15.74
C HIS A 109 15.08 -4.11 -14.46
N TYR A 110 14.43 -3.55 -13.42
CA TYR A 110 15.13 -3.22 -12.17
C TYR A 110 15.59 -4.46 -11.40
N VAL A 111 14.80 -5.54 -11.40
CA VAL A 111 15.16 -6.80 -10.75
C VAL A 111 16.24 -7.57 -11.53
N GLU A 112 16.08 -7.75 -12.86
CA GLU A 112 17.04 -8.48 -13.69
C GLU A 112 18.41 -7.79 -13.78
N THR A 113 18.43 -6.46 -13.66
CA THR A 113 19.70 -5.69 -13.64
C THR A 113 20.30 -5.54 -12.25
N GLY A 114 19.68 -6.11 -11.22
CA GLY A 114 20.15 -6.04 -9.83
C GLY A 114 20.02 -4.66 -9.17
N LYS A 115 19.25 -3.74 -9.78
CA LYS A 115 19.00 -2.40 -9.23
C LYS A 115 17.97 -2.39 -8.11
N ALA A 116 17.11 -3.42 -8.05
CA ALA A 116 16.14 -3.61 -6.99
C ALA A 116 16.03 -5.09 -6.61
N ARG A 117 15.68 -5.35 -5.37
CA ARG A 117 15.39 -6.68 -4.84
C ARG A 117 13.89 -6.93 -4.82
N TYR A 118 13.50 -8.14 -5.18
CA TYR A 118 12.13 -8.61 -5.17
C TYR A 118 12.02 -9.87 -4.31
N ASP A 119 11.25 -9.79 -3.23
CA ASP A 119 10.97 -10.91 -2.34
C ASP A 119 9.57 -11.44 -2.61
N GLU A 120 9.50 -12.57 -3.31
CA GLU A 120 8.23 -13.21 -3.64
C GLU A 120 7.69 -14.05 -2.47
N TRP A 121 6.40 -13.89 -2.21
CA TRP A 121 5.62 -14.64 -1.24
C TRP A 121 4.29 -15.06 -1.86
N SER A 122 3.62 -16.09 -1.33
CA SER A 122 2.24 -16.30 -1.74
C SER A 122 1.33 -15.18 -1.22
N HIS A 123 0.22 -14.93 -1.92
CA HIS A 123 -0.74 -13.89 -1.52
C HIS A 123 -1.24 -14.11 -0.07
N MET A 124 -1.54 -15.37 0.28
CA MET A 124 -1.90 -15.72 1.65
C MET A 124 -0.78 -15.46 2.64
N ALA A 125 0.47 -15.77 2.27
CA ALA A 125 1.61 -15.57 3.16
C ALA A 125 1.81 -14.08 3.49
N ILE A 126 1.70 -13.16 2.52
CA ILE A 126 1.77 -11.71 2.79
C ILE A 126 0.68 -11.30 3.78
N GLY A 127 -0.57 -11.72 3.57
CA GLY A 127 -1.67 -11.42 4.49
C GLY A 127 -1.41 -11.96 5.90
N MET A 128 -0.94 -13.21 6.00
CA MET A 128 -0.63 -13.82 7.30
C MET A 128 0.58 -13.19 8.00
N ARG A 129 1.55 -12.68 7.27
CA ARG A 129 2.68 -11.92 7.83
C ARG A 129 2.21 -10.61 8.48
N PHE A 130 1.35 -9.83 7.82
CA PHE A 130 0.72 -8.65 8.43
C PHE A 130 -0.18 -9.04 9.60
N ARG A 131 -0.94 -10.14 9.47
CA ARG A 131 -1.77 -10.66 10.56
C ARG A 131 -0.96 -11.02 11.80
N ALA A 132 0.19 -11.69 11.63
CA ALA A 132 1.11 -11.98 12.72
C ALA A 132 1.59 -10.68 13.40
N GLY A 133 1.99 -9.68 12.62
CA GLY A 133 2.38 -8.36 13.11
C GLY A 133 1.26 -7.68 13.91
N ALA A 134 0.03 -7.68 13.36
CA ALA A 134 -1.15 -7.11 14.00
C ALA A 134 -1.50 -7.79 15.34
N MET A 135 -1.33 -9.10 15.42
CA MET A 135 -1.54 -9.90 16.64
C MET A 135 -0.39 -9.77 17.65
N GLY A 136 0.73 -9.18 17.25
CA GLY A 136 1.93 -9.08 18.07
C GLY A 136 2.62 -10.42 18.30
N VAL A 137 2.49 -11.38 17.37
CA VAL A 137 3.21 -12.66 17.41
C VAL A 137 4.37 -12.64 16.40
N PRO A 138 5.51 -13.29 16.71
CA PRO A 138 6.70 -13.20 15.87
C PRO A 138 6.60 -13.97 14.54
N PHE A 139 5.66 -14.88 14.40
CA PHE A 139 5.45 -15.69 13.21
C PHE A 139 4.01 -16.20 13.12
N MET A 140 3.64 -16.70 11.93
CA MET A 140 2.36 -17.40 11.70
C MET A 140 2.64 -18.76 11.04
N PRO A 141 2.03 -19.87 11.53
CA PRO A 141 2.05 -21.15 10.83
C PRO A 141 1.07 -21.12 9.66
N ILE A 142 1.54 -21.54 8.48
CA ILE A 142 0.72 -21.66 7.27
C ILE A 142 1.01 -22.96 6.53
N ARG A 143 0.19 -23.30 5.52
CA ARG A 143 0.43 -24.42 4.60
C ARG A 143 0.71 -23.94 3.17
N SER A 144 0.32 -22.72 2.84
CA SER A 144 0.63 -22.15 1.53
C SER A 144 2.15 -22.05 1.36
N MET A 145 2.61 -22.19 0.14
CA MET A 145 4.01 -22.25 -0.28
C MET A 145 4.71 -23.62 -0.05
N LEU A 146 4.19 -24.52 0.80
CA LEU A 146 4.74 -25.87 0.93
C LEU A 146 4.72 -26.57 -0.44
N GLY A 147 5.85 -27.20 -0.82
CA GLY A 147 6.02 -27.86 -2.11
C GLY A 147 6.25 -26.90 -3.28
N SER A 148 6.37 -25.60 -3.04
CA SER A 148 6.66 -24.58 -4.06
C SER A 148 8.15 -24.24 -4.11
N ASP A 149 8.66 -23.96 -5.32
CA ASP A 149 10.03 -23.50 -5.52
C ASP A 149 10.33 -22.13 -4.92
N VAL A 150 9.28 -21.35 -4.63
CA VAL A 150 9.42 -20.04 -3.93
C VAL A 150 10.14 -20.22 -2.59
N LEU A 151 9.92 -21.33 -1.89
CA LEU A 151 10.60 -21.61 -0.61
C LEU A 151 12.12 -21.69 -0.72
N LYS A 152 12.66 -22.12 -1.86
CA LYS A 152 14.11 -22.17 -2.09
C LYS A 152 14.77 -20.78 -1.97
N GLN A 153 13.99 -19.73 -2.15
CA GLN A 153 14.43 -18.34 -2.05
C GLN A 153 14.02 -17.68 -0.73
N ARG A 154 13.41 -18.42 0.19
CA ARG A 154 12.92 -17.95 1.50
C ARG A 154 13.64 -18.60 2.68
N PRO A 155 14.95 -18.32 2.87
CA PRO A 155 15.71 -18.89 3.99
C PRO A 155 15.24 -18.33 5.35
N ASP A 156 14.37 -17.32 5.34
CA ASP A 156 13.73 -16.71 6.50
C ASP A 156 12.45 -17.45 6.95
N THR A 157 12.14 -18.62 6.35
CA THR A 157 11.05 -19.50 6.76
C THR A 157 11.56 -20.76 7.45
N VAL A 158 10.73 -21.40 8.26
CA VAL A 158 11.06 -22.64 8.96
C VAL A 158 9.95 -23.67 8.76
N GLU A 159 10.30 -24.85 8.28
CA GLU A 159 9.38 -25.99 8.26
C GLU A 159 9.37 -26.68 9.63
N MET A 160 8.19 -27.07 10.10
CA MET A 160 8.04 -27.87 11.32
C MET A 160 6.86 -28.84 11.21
N ASP A 161 6.89 -29.88 12.01
CA ASP A 161 5.73 -30.75 12.22
C ASP A 161 4.79 -30.11 13.24
N CYS A 162 3.50 -30.05 12.91
CA CYS A 162 2.49 -29.58 13.84
C CYS A 162 2.53 -30.43 15.14
N PRO A 163 2.68 -29.83 16.32
CA PRO A 163 2.75 -30.58 17.57
C PRO A 163 1.48 -31.39 17.87
N PHE A 164 0.35 -31.01 17.28
CA PHE A 164 -0.96 -31.64 17.50
C PHE A 164 -1.29 -32.69 16.45
N THR A 165 -1.19 -32.33 15.14
CA THR A 165 -1.63 -33.21 14.03
C THR A 165 -0.50 -33.93 13.32
N LYS A 166 0.76 -33.57 13.60
CA LYS A 166 1.98 -34.07 12.92
C LYS A 166 2.09 -33.75 11.43
N GLU A 167 1.19 -32.90 10.91
CA GLU A 167 1.27 -32.43 9.53
C GLU A 167 2.37 -31.38 9.38
N LYS A 168 2.95 -31.29 8.17
CA LYS A 168 3.95 -30.26 7.85
C LYS A 168 3.31 -28.87 7.83
N LEU A 169 3.96 -27.93 8.49
CA LEU A 169 3.64 -26.50 8.52
C LEU A 169 4.86 -25.68 8.12
N LEU A 170 4.61 -24.52 7.55
CA LEU A 170 5.61 -23.51 7.28
C LEU A 170 5.41 -22.36 8.26
N LEU A 171 6.44 -22.01 9.04
CA LEU A 171 6.45 -20.83 9.89
C LEU A 171 6.99 -19.66 9.08
N ILE A 172 6.19 -18.62 8.95
CA ILE A 172 6.54 -17.38 8.25
C ILE A 172 6.70 -16.23 9.23
N PRO A 173 7.74 -15.39 9.10
CA PRO A 173 8.00 -14.29 10.03
C PRO A 173 6.94 -13.21 9.93
N ALA A 174 6.61 -12.56 11.03
CA ALA A 174 5.76 -11.39 11.06
C ALA A 174 6.32 -10.25 10.20
N LEU A 175 5.44 -9.36 9.72
CA LEU A 175 5.80 -8.16 8.99
C LEU A 175 5.22 -6.95 9.74
N ASN A 176 6.12 -6.11 10.26
CA ASN A 176 5.79 -4.91 11.03
C ASN A 176 6.43 -3.70 10.35
N PRO A 177 5.74 -3.04 9.40
CA PRO A 177 6.27 -1.86 8.75
C PRO A 177 6.50 -0.70 9.71
N ASP A 178 7.52 0.13 9.44
CA ASP A 178 7.72 1.38 10.16
C ASP A 178 6.59 2.36 9.88
N VAL A 179 6.12 2.40 8.62
CA VAL A 179 5.02 3.25 8.18
C VAL A 179 4.05 2.47 7.30
N ALA A 180 2.74 2.62 7.53
CA ALA A 180 1.69 2.17 6.62
C ALA A 180 1.08 3.37 5.89
N LEU A 181 0.95 3.26 4.57
CA LEU A 181 0.23 4.19 3.71
C LEU A 181 -1.07 3.52 3.27
N ILE A 182 -2.22 4.08 3.64
CA ILE A 182 -3.53 3.49 3.35
C ILE A 182 -4.49 4.56 2.85
N HIS A 183 -5.27 4.24 1.82
CA HIS A 183 -6.35 5.10 1.33
C HIS A 183 -7.71 4.52 1.67
N VAL A 184 -8.64 5.39 2.09
CA VAL A 184 -10.00 5.00 2.51
C VAL A 184 -11.05 5.95 1.91
N GLN A 185 -12.29 5.47 1.80
CA GLN A 185 -13.37 6.29 1.27
C GLN A 185 -13.77 7.42 2.22
N ARG A 186 -13.82 7.16 3.53
CA ARG A 186 -14.21 8.16 4.54
C ARG A 186 -13.39 8.01 5.80
N CYS A 187 -13.06 9.15 6.38
CA CYS A 187 -12.36 9.23 7.66
C CYS A 187 -12.81 10.48 8.42
N ASP A 188 -12.81 10.44 9.75
CA ASP A 188 -12.95 11.65 10.55
C ASP A 188 -11.59 12.29 10.88
N ALA A 189 -11.59 13.49 11.44
CA ALA A 189 -10.37 14.22 11.81
C ALA A 189 -9.52 13.47 12.86
N TYR A 190 -10.09 12.51 13.55
CA TYR A 190 -9.39 11.71 14.58
C TYR A 190 -8.75 10.45 14.01
N GLY A 191 -9.08 10.04 12.79
CA GLY A 191 -8.56 8.85 12.13
C GLY A 191 -9.45 7.61 12.24
N ASN A 192 -10.74 7.75 12.58
CA ASN A 192 -11.69 6.65 12.43
C ASN A 192 -12.04 6.49 10.96
N ALA A 193 -11.61 5.40 10.34
CA ALA A 193 -11.72 5.19 8.91
C ALA A 193 -12.73 4.10 8.54
N GLN A 194 -13.57 4.42 7.56
CA GLN A 194 -14.54 3.50 6.97
C GLN A 194 -14.09 3.08 5.58
N ILE A 195 -14.17 1.78 5.32
CA ILE A 195 -13.80 1.16 4.05
C ILE A 195 -15.04 0.48 3.48
N ASP A 196 -15.40 0.88 2.26
CA ASP A 196 -16.42 0.21 1.48
C ASP A 196 -15.76 -0.88 0.60
N GLY A 197 -16.47 -1.99 0.40
CA GLY A 197 -15.95 -3.14 -0.34
C GLY A 197 -14.92 -3.95 0.44
N LEU A 198 -13.97 -4.53 -0.26
CA LEU A 198 -12.97 -5.43 0.33
C LEU A 198 -11.88 -4.64 1.09
N PRO A 199 -11.66 -4.91 2.38
CA PRO A 199 -10.61 -4.24 3.14
C PRO A 199 -9.21 -4.77 2.83
N PHE A 200 -9.07 -5.84 2.07
CA PHE A 200 -7.80 -6.52 1.77
C PHE A 200 -6.99 -6.79 3.06
N VAL A 201 -5.72 -6.37 3.07
CA VAL A 201 -4.83 -6.49 4.24
C VAL A 201 -4.79 -5.21 5.10
N ASP A 202 -5.55 -4.18 4.76
CA ASP A 202 -5.42 -2.83 5.33
C ASP A 202 -5.64 -2.78 6.84
N ILE A 203 -6.57 -3.59 7.35
CA ILE A 203 -6.85 -3.66 8.79
C ILE A 203 -5.64 -4.25 9.53
N ASP A 204 -5.13 -5.38 9.07
CA ASP A 204 -3.98 -6.03 9.66
C ASP A 204 -2.71 -5.17 9.47
N LEU A 205 -2.55 -4.54 8.30
CA LEU A 205 -1.46 -3.61 8.02
C LEU A 205 -1.48 -2.41 8.99
N ALA A 206 -2.63 -1.78 9.20
CA ALA A 206 -2.76 -0.66 10.13
C ALA A 206 -2.41 -1.04 11.58
N MET A 207 -2.77 -2.25 11.98
CA MET A 207 -2.46 -2.75 13.33
C MET A 207 -1.02 -3.26 13.48
N ALA A 208 -0.38 -3.66 12.38
CA ALA A 208 0.99 -4.18 12.36
C ALA A 208 2.04 -3.07 12.30
N ALA A 209 1.72 -1.92 11.70
CA ALA A 209 2.67 -0.85 11.46
C ALA A 209 2.95 0.01 12.71
N ASN A 210 4.16 0.59 12.79
CA ASN A 210 4.52 1.52 13.86
C ASN A 210 3.83 2.87 13.71
N LYS A 211 3.61 3.35 12.46
CA LYS A 211 2.86 4.57 12.14
C LYS A 211 1.90 4.29 11.01
N VAL A 212 0.74 4.94 11.03
CA VAL A 212 -0.28 4.82 9.99
C VAL A 212 -0.65 6.19 9.47
N ILE A 213 -0.49 6.37 8.18
CA ILE A 213 -0.89 7.57 7.45
C ILE A 213 -2.09 7.18 6.58
N LEU A 214 -3.22 7.83 6.81
CA LEU A 214 -4.40 7.67 5.98
C LEU A 214 -4.52 8.84 4.99
N SER A 215 -4.84 8.53 3.74
CA SER A 215 -5.52 9.49 2.87
C SER A 215 -6.98 9.09 2.71
N THR A 216 -7.86 10.06 2.54
CA THR A 216 -9.30 9.82 2.44
C THR A 216 -9.93 10.65 1.33
N GLU A 217 -10.93 10.06 0.66
CA GLU A 217 -11.74 10.78 -0.33
C GLU A 217 -12.60 11.86 0.33
N GLN A 218 -13.08 11.59 1.54
CA GLN A 218 -13.95 12.49 2.28
C GLN A 218 -13.56 12.55 3.75
N LEU A 219 -13.27 13.76 4.23
CA LEU A 219 -13.20 14.04 5.65
C LEU A 219 -14.63 14.29 6.15
N VAL A 220 -15.11 13.41 7.03
CA VAL A 220 -16.47 13.47 7.57
C VAL A 220 -16.48 13.78 9.06
N SER A 221 -17.62 14.22 9.59
CA SER A 221 -17.74 14.46 11.04
C SER A 221 -17.69 13.16 11.84
N ASN A 222 -17.20 13.22 13.07
CA ASN A 222 -17.23 12.06 13.99
C ASN A 222 -18.66 11.53 14.21
N ASP A 223 -19.67 12.41 14.18
CA ASP A 223 -21.08 11.99 14.30
C ASP A 223 -21.53 11.12 13.10
N GLN A 224 -21.05 11.40 11.89
CA GLN A 224 -21.30 10.54 10.73
C GLN A 224 -20.67 9.17 10.90
N ILE A 225 -19.44 9.08 11.40
CA ILE A 225 -18.78 7.81 11.73
C ILE A 225 -19.59 7.05 12.78
N ARG A 226 -20.04 7.70 13.84
CA ARG A 226 -20.78 7.09 14.94
C ARG A 226 -22.17 6.57 14.57
N ARG A 227 -22.76 7.05 13.47
CA ARG A 227 -24.06 6.53 12.96
C ARG A 227 -23.93 5.15 12.33
N ALA A 228 -22.75 4.75 11.87
CA ALA A 228 -22.49 3.44 11.28
C ALA A 228 -21.15 2.88 11.80
N PRO A 229 -21.04 2.59 13.11
CA PRO A 229 -19.79 2.19 13.75
C PRO A 229 -19.26 0.85 13.25
N ASP A 230 -20.14 -0.03 12.78
CA ASP A 230 -19.83 -1.32 12.18
C ASP A 230 -19.01 -1.21 10.87
N ARG A 231 -19.07 -0.05 10.18
CA ARG A 231 -18.27 0.24 8.99
C ARG A 231 -16.88 0.73 9.31
N THR A 232 -16.59 1.13 10.55
CA THR A 232 -15.26 1.58 10.95
C THR A 232 -14.31 0.39 10.99
N ARG A 233 -13.38 0.35 10.04
CA ARG A 233 -12.41 -0.74 9.86
C ARG A 233 -11.07 -0.45 10.51
N ILE A 234 -10.65 0.81 10.50
CA ILE A 234 -9.42 1.27 11.15
C ILE A 234 -9.81 2.30 12.23
N PRO A 235 -9.56 2.00 13.50
CA PRO A 235 -9.92 2.88 14.60
C PRO A 235 -8.87 3.98 14.79
N PHE A 236 -9.30 5.12 15.33
CA PHE A 236 -8.45 6.31 15.55
C PHE A 236 -7.13 6.01 16.26
N PHE A 237 -7.12 5.11 17.23
CA PHE A 237 -5.92 4.81 18.02
C PHE A 237 -4.81 4.10 17.21
N ALA A 238 -5.14 3.60 16.01
CA ALA A 238 -4.17 3.01 15.10
C ALA A 238 -3.55 4.04 14.13
N VAL A 239 -4.10 5.26 14.03
CA VAL A 239 -3.75 6.26 13.03
C VAL A 239 -2.91 7.39 13.62
N ASP A 240 -1.92 7.85 12.88
CA ASP A 240 -1.01 8.94 13.28
C ASP A 240 -1.27 10.23 12.50
N ALA A 241 -1.64 10.13 11.22
CA ALA A 241 -1.95 11.27 10.35
C ALA A 241 -3.09 10.95 9.37
N VAL A 242 -3.87 11.97 9.03
CA VAL A 242 -4.98 11.94 8.07
C VAL A 242 -4.79 13.05 7.05
N VAL A 243 -4.90 12.71 5.76
CA VAL A 243 -4.89 13.68 4.65
C VAL A 243 -6.20 13.59 3.90
N GLU A 244 -6.95 14.67 3.82
CA GLU A 244 -8.08 14.75 2.89
C GLU A 244 -7.51 14.89 1.47
N LEU A 245 -7.79 13.91 0.63
CA LEU A 245 -7.18 13.81 -0.69
C LEU A 245 -8.17 13.20 -1.69
N PRO A 246 -9.11 13.97 -2.20
CA PRO A 246 -10.03 13.53 -3.24
C PRO A 246 -9.27 12.99 -4.46
N PHE A 247 -9.78 11.91 -5.04
CA PHE A 247 -9.08 11.15 -6.07
C PHE A 247 -7.69 10.63 -5.64
N GLY A 248 -7.49 10.37 -4.35
CA GLY A 248 -6.19 10.01 -3.79
C GLY A 248 -5.63 8.67 -4.28
N CYS A 249 -6.43 7.85 -4.97
CA CYS A 249 -5.98 6.64 -5.66
C CYS A 249 -5.66 6.86 -7.14
N ALA A 250 -5.98 8.02 -7.73
CA ALA A 250 -5.78 8.25 -9.16
C ALA A 250 -4.34 7.99 -9.61
N PRO A 251 -4.11 7.34 -10.75
CA PRO A 251 -5.06 6.89 -11.77
C PRO A 251 -5.72 5.53 -11.52
N HIS A 252 -5.53 4.95 -10.34
CA HIS A 252 -6.17 3.71 -9.89
C HIS A 252 -7.61 3.99 -9.41
N GLU A 253 -8.34 2.93 -9.03
CA GLU A 253 -9.70 3.03 -8.55
C GLU A 253 -9.80 3.30 -7.04
N CYS A 254 -10.92 3.92 -6.65
CA CYS A 254 -11.45 3.86 -5.30
C CYS A 254 -12.86 3.28 -5.35
N TYR A 255 -13.02 2.03 -4.92
CA TYR A 255 -14.27 1.27 -5.03
C TYR A 255 -15.47 2.08 -4.54
N GLY A 256 -16.50 2.17 -5.41
CA GLY A 256 -17.73 2.91 -5.14
C GLY A 256 -17.61 4.43 -5.23
N VAL A 257 -16.45 4.96 -5.60
CA VAL A 257 -16.21 6.40 -5.79
C VAL A 257 -15.83 6.70 -7.24
N TYR A 258 -14.85 6.01 -7.77
CA TYR A 258 -14.40 6.10 -9.18
C TYR A 258 -13.68 4.85 -9.62
N GLU A 259 -13.79 4.54 -10.91
CA GLU A 259 -13.12 3.44 -11.59
C GLU A 259 -11.70 3.84 -12.04
N PRO A 260 -10.84 2.89 -12.47
CA PRO A 260 -9.51 3.22 -12.95
C PRO A 260 -9.55 4.13 -14.18
N MET A 261 -8.62 5.05 -14.29
CA MET A 261 -8.46 6.00 -15.41
C MET A 261 -7.74 5.30 -16.56
N ILE A 262 -8.50 4.52 -17.33
CA ILE A 262 -7.98 3.55 -18.30
C ILE A 262 -7.18 4.22 -19.41
N ARG A 263 -7.60 5.38 -19.92
CA ARG A 263 -6.86 6.10 -20.97
C ARG A 263 -5.48 6.55 -20.47
N HIS A 264 -5.44 7.09 -19.24
CA HIS A 264 -4.19 7.49 -18.61
C HIS A 264 -3.27 6.29 -18.40
N MET A 265 -3.82 5.19 -17.87
CA MET A 265 -3.07 3.94 -17.64
C MET A 265 -2.56 3.31 -18.93
N GLN A 266 -3.33 3.33 -20.03
CA GLN A 266 -2.89 2.87 -21.34
C GLN A 266 -1.72 3.69 -21.87
N ASN A 267 -1.76 5.01 -21.71
CA ASN A 267 -0.66 5.90 -22.10
C ASN A 267 0.60 5.60 -21.29
N TYR A 268 0.46 5.44 -19.95
CA TYR A 268 1.54 5.04 -19.07
C TYR A 268 2.18 3.71 -19.53
N VAL A 269 1.36 2.69 -19.72
CA VAL A 269 1.81 1.36 -20.16
C VAL A 269 2.48 1.44 -21.54
N GLY A 270 1.96 2.26 -22.44
CA GLY A 270 2.56 2.52 -23.77
C GLY A 270 3.98 3.07 -23.67
N LEU A 271 4.21 4.03 -22.76
CA LEU A 271 5.54 4.60 -22.51
C LEU A 271 6.53 3.56 -21.97
N VAL A 272 6.19 2.89 -20.86
CA VAL A 272 7.10 1.97 -20.18
C VAL A 272 7.29 0.65 -20.95
N ASN A 273 6.35 0.25 -21.77
CA ASN A 273 6.50 -0.92 -22.63
C ASN A 273 7.41 -0.67 -23.85
N LYS A 274 7.52 0.58 -24.29
CA LYS A 274 8.45 0.98 -25.36
C LYS A 274 9.90 0.99 -24.84
N ASP A 275 10.13 1.57 -23.68
CA ASP A 275 11.42 1.60 -22.98
C ASP A 275 11.15 1.75 -21.49
N PRO A 276 11.43 0.74 -20.64
CA PRO A 276 11.09 0.77 -19.23
C PRO A 276 11.84 1.84 -18.43
N VAL A 277 13.00 2.27 -18.88
CA VAL A 277 13.81 3.30 -18.18
C VAL A 277 13.42 4.70 -18.66
N LYS A 278 13.48 4.93 -19.99
CA LYS A 278 13.18 6.26 -20.55
C LYS A 278 11.69 6.60 -20.40
N GLY A 279 10.81 5.63 -20.67
CA GLY A 279 9.37 5.84 -20.52
C GLY A 279 8.96 6.09 -19.07
N MET A 280 9.61 5.42 -18.11
CA MET A 280 9.39 5.70 -16.69
C MET A 280 9.91 7.09 -16.32
N GLN A 281 11.10 7.49 -16.79
CA GLN A 281 11.63 8.83 -16.52
C GLN A 281 10.72 9.91 -17.10
N GLU A 282 10.26 9.74 -18.35
CA GLU A 282 9.31 10.65 -18.99
C GLU A 282 8.00 10.79 -18.19
N TYR A 283 7.48 9.67 -17.69
CA TYR A 283 6.28 9.68 -16.86
C TYR A 283 6.52 10.42 -15.52
N LEU A 284 7.63 10.12 -14.83
CA LEU A 284 7.99 10.77 -13.58
C LEU A 284 8.18 12.28 -13.74
N ASP A 285 8.88 12.70 -14.79
CA ASP A 285 9.12 14.11 -15.05
C ASP A 285 7.81 14.85 -15.30
N ARG A 286 6.92 14.28 -16.10
CA ARG A 286 5.66 14.91 -16.49
C ARG A 286 4.60 14.88 -15.40
N PHE A 287 4.43 13.74 -14.69
CA PHE A 287 3.29 13.52 -13.81
C PHE A 287 3.64 13.52 -12.31
N VAL A 288 4.92 13.43 -11.96
CA VAL A 288 5.33 13.44 -10.57
C VAL A 288 6.11 14.70 -10.23
N TYR A 289 7.09 15.09 -11.04
CA TYR A 289 7.99 16.20 -10.70
C TYR A 289 7.52 17.56 -11.23
N ALA A 290 6.91 17.62 -12.41
CA ALA A 290 6.41 18.87 -12.97
C ALA A 290 5.22 19.47 -12.20
N PRO A 291 4.17 18.69 -11.82
CA PRO A 291 3.05 19.26 -11.09
C PRO A 291 3.49 19.81 -9.73
N SER A 292 3.04 21.02 -9.37
CA SER A 292 3.33 21.62 -8.07
C SER A 292 2.46 21.06 -6.94
N SER A 293 1.29 20.51 -7.28
CA SER A 293 0.29 19.99 -6.34
C SER A 293 -0.41 18.73 -6.87
N TRP A 294 -1.09 18.02 -5.97
CA TRP A 294 -1.95 16.89 -6.36
C TRP A 294 -3.08 17.31 -7.32
N THR A 295 -3.66 18.47 -7.10
CA THR A 295 -4.69 19.04 -8.00
C THR A 295 -4.16 19.30 -9.39
N GLU A 296 -2.93 19.77 -9.52
CA GLU A 296 -2.30 19.96 -10.83
C GLU A 296 -2.02 18.62 -11.52
N PHE A 297 -1.57 17.59 -10.79
CA PHE A 297 -1.48 16.23 -11.32
C PHE A 297 -2.83 15.73 -11.86
N LEU A 298 -3.92 15.90 -11.11
CA LEU A 298 -5.26 15.52 -11.57
C LEU A 298 -5.66 16.29 -12.84
N SER A 299 -5.30 17.56 -12.95
CA SER A 299 -5.55 18.36 -14.16
C SER A 299 -4.82 17.80 -15.38
N LEU A 300 -3.64 17.18 -15.21
CA LEU A 300 -2.89 16.54 -16.30
C LEU A 300 -3.52 15.21 -16.74
N ILE A 301 -4.26 14.52 -15.89
CA ILE A 301 -5.08 13.37 -16.28
C ILE A 301 -6.22 13.84 -17.18
N GLY A 302 -6.84 14.96 -16.85
CA GLY A 302 -7.91 15.61 -17.59
C GLY A 302 -9.28 15.44 -16.94
N VAL A 303 -10.03 16.53 -16.93
CA VAL A 303 -11.33 16.62 -16.26
C VAL A 303 -12.34 15.61 -16.82
N GLU A 304 -12.36 15.40 -18.13
CA GLU A 304 -13.27 14.45 -18.78
C GLU A 304 -13.05 13.04 -18.24
N GLU A 305 -11.80 12.55 -18.17
CA GLU A 305 -11.49 11.22 -17.68
C GLU A 305 -11.80 11.06 -16.21
N LEU A 306 -11.55 12.09 -15.39
CA LEU A 306 -11.90 12.08 -13.96
C LEU A 306 -13.43 11.97 -13.76
N LEU A 307 -14.23 12.73 -14.54
CA LEU A 307 -15.68 12.69 -14.46
C LEU A 307 -16.26 11.36 -14.96
N ASP A 308 -15.73 10.82 -16.04
CA ASP A 308 -16.15 9.51 -16.59
C ASP A 308 -15.87 8.39 -15.58
N SER A 309 -14.68 8.41 -14.99
CA SER A 309 -14.25 7.48 -13.93
C SER A 309 -15.18 7.56 -12.70
N ALA A 310 -15.51 8.78 -12.25
CA ALA A 310 -16.41 8.99 -11.12
C ALA A 310 -17.85 8.56 -11.41
N ARG A 311 -18.36 8.76 -12.63
CA ARG A 311 -19.70 8.28 -13.03
C ARG A 311 -19.75 6.76 -13.03
N ALA A 312 -18.74 6.10 -13.60
CA ALA A 312 -18.64 4.64 -13.64
C ALA A 312 -18.57 4.04 -12.24
N GLY A 313 -17.78 4.61 -11.33
CA GLY A 313 -17.64 4.11 -9.96
C GLY A 313 -18.92 4.21 -9.13
N ARG A 314 -19.71 5.27 -9.32
CA ARG A 314 -21.00 5.44 -8.61
C ARG A 314 -22.06 4.49 -9.08
N SER A 315 -22.07 4.06 -10.35
CA SER A 315 -23.08 3.15 -10.90
C SER A 315 -23.16 1.80 -10.18
N ILE A 316 -22.12 1.42 -9.43
CA ILE A 316 -22.10 0.20 -8.62
C ILE A 316 -23.16 0.22 -7.51
N TYR A 317 -23.54 1.40 -7.00
CA TYR A 317 -24.54 1.55 -5.96
C TYR A 317 -25.96 1.87 -6.48
N ASP A 318 -26.07 2.22 -7.76
CA ASP A 318 -27.34 2.60 -8.37
C ASP A 318 -28.03 1.42 -9.10
N ALA A 319 -27.42 0.21 -9.02
CA ALA A 319 -27.90 -1.00 -9.72
C ALA A 319 -28.81 -1.89 -8.85
#